data_0c274eb770be94e50739e254d6b11508
#
_entry.id   0c274eb770be94e50739e254d6b11508
#
_cell.length_a   1.000
_cell.length_b   1.000
_cell.length_c   1.000
_cell.angle_alpha   90.00
_cell.angle_beta   90.00
_cell.angle_gamma   90.00
#
_symmetry.space_group_name_H-M   'P 1'
#
loop_
_entity.id
_entity.type
_entity.pdbx_description
1 polymer ?
#
loop_
_entity_poly.entity_id
_entity_poly.type
_entity_poly.pdbx_seq_one_letter_code
_entity_poly.pdbx_strand_id
1 'polypeptide(L)'
;MIGNMAQQSHSSCAAKYLFSDPCEWLMMGECPWPSNILSEKIARFVQFNRQEYLMSQQISALRQRMIDDMTIRNMSPLTQKAYVRAVKNFSRHFAKSPDQLTFEHVREYRLHLGSRGLGVQAINQNMCALRFFYRTTLGKAAVSEQIPLGRRPDALPPVLARDEVERFLKAVSDLEFRTAFVTIYAAGLRVSEAVALTIKDIDSARMVIHVRSGKGRKDRYVMLSEQLLGILRAYWRCARPQHFLFPGPDPARPITVRSLQRACRLAAETAGLDKMVTVHTLRHSFATHLLEQGVDIHVIQDLLGHRHINSTARYARVAINTIRQIKSPLDALNIGKPPPA
;
A
#
# COMPACT_ATOMS: atom_id res chain seq x y z
N MET A 1 61.38 -5.56 30.52
CA MET A 1 60.20 -4.74 30.13
C MET A 1 59.91 -4.96 28.66
N ILE A 2 59.37 -6.11 28.30
CA ILE A 2 58.82 -6.41 26.96
C ILE A 2 57.69 -7.38 27.20
N GLY A 3 56.45 -6.89 27.22
CA GLY A 3 55.30 -7.76 27.41
C GLY A 3 54.05 -6.90 27.67
N ASN A 4 53.44 -6.36 26.60
CA ASN A 4 52.05 -5.89 26.61
C ASN A 4 51.71 -5.05 25.33
N MET A 5 52.00 -5.61 24.14
CA MET A 5 51.54 -4.96 22.91
C MET A 5 50.85 -5.90 21.90
N ALA A 6 50.45 -7.10 22.33
CA ALA A 6 49.86 -8.09 21.39
C ALA A 6 48.33 -8.38 21.63
N GLN A 7 47.69 -7.71 22.56
CA GLN A 7 46.27 -8.02 22.89
C GLN A 7 45.23 -6.95 22.48
N GLN A 8 45.63 -5.81 21.88
CA GLN A 8 44.69 -4.77 21.50
C GLN A 8 44.34 -4.70 20.00
N SER A 9 44.94 -5.51 19.14
CA SER A 9 44.68 -5.48 17.68
C SER A 9 43.63 -6.50 17.19
N HIS A 10 43.16 -7.42 18.02
CA HIS A 10 42.22 -8.46 17.59
C HIS A 10 40.73 -8.13 17.82
N SER A 11 40.41 -7.11 18.58
CA SER A 11 39.00 -6.76 18.89
C SER A 11 38.37 -5.85 17.85
N SER A 12 39.16 -5.14 17.06
CA SER A 12 38.62 -4.17 16.06
C SER A 12 38.28 -4.80 14.70
N CYS A 13 38.78 -5.99 14.39
CA CYS A 13 38.53 -6.64 13.09
C CYS A 13 37.27 -7.50 13.09
N ALA A 14 36.87 -8.04 14.24
CA ALA A 14 35.67 -8.88 14.36
C ALA A 14 34.36 -8.10 14.24
N ALA A 15 34.37 -6.80 14.55
CA ALA A 15 33.18 -5.96 14.49
C ALA A 15 32.81 -5.46 13.08
N LYS A 16 33.71 -5.52 12.11
CA LYS A 16 33.46 -5.07 10.73
C LYS A 16 32.84 -6.12 9.81
N TYR A 17 32.79 -7.38 10.22
CA TYR A 17 32.30 -8.48 9.37
C TYR A 17 30.94 -9.05 9.80
N LEU A 18 30.27 -8.39 10.74
CA LEU A 18 28.95 -8.82 11.23
C LEU A 18 27.75 -8.38 10.34
N PHE A 19 28.00 -7.73 9.19
CA PHE A 19 26.94 -7.17 8.34
C PHE A 19 26.98 -7.60 6.86
N SER A 20 27.84 -8.50 6.45
CA SER A 20 27.80 -9.12 5.12
C SER A 20 27.21 -10.53 5.21
N ASP A 21 26.31 -10.83 4.28
CA ASP A 21 25.56 -12.08 4.19
C ASP A 21 26.52 -13.29 4.11
N PRO A 22 26.47 -14.24 5.04
CA PRO A 22 27.39 -15.40 5.04
C PRO A 22 27.30 -16.30 3.81
N CYS A 23 26.25 -16.12 2.98
CA CYS A 23 26.04 -16.92 1.78
C CYS A 23 26.93 -16.55 0.59
N GLU A 24 27.49 -15.34 0.53
CA GLU A 24 28.37 -14.93 -0.58
C GLU A 24 29.77 -15.54 -0.50
N TRP A 25 30.28 -15.88 0.70
CA TRP A 25 31.59 -16.41 0.91
C TRP A 25 31.74 -17.91 0.58
N LEU A 26 30.63 -18.64 0.58
CA LEU A 26 30.61 -20.08 0.26
C LEU A 26 30.76 -20.39 -1.24
N MET A 27 30.57 -19.37 -2.09
CA MET A 27 30.69 -19.53 -3.55
C MET A 27 32.07 -19.17 -4.13
N MET A 28 32.97 -18.56 -3.35
CA MET A 28 34.29 -18.11 -3.85
C MET A 28 35.47 -18.98 -3.49
N GLY A 29 35.27 -20.08 -2.75
CA GLY A 29 36.33 -21.14 -2.58
C GLY A 29 37.58 -20.75 -1.82
N GLU A 30 37.76 -19.53 -1.31
CA GLU A 30 38.94 -19.07 -0.60
C GLU A 30 38.62 -18.58 0.81
N CYS A 31 38.86 -19.45 1.81
CA CYS A 31 38.70 -19.10 3.22
C CYS A 31 40.06 -18.68 3.82
N PRO A 32 40.25 -17.45 4.31
CA PRO A 32 41.55 -16.97 4.79
C PRO A 32 41.91 -17.39 6.23
N TRP A 33 41.24 -18.37 6.85
CA TRP A 33 41.45 -18.74 8.24
C TRP A 33 41.97 -20.18 8.42
N PRO A 34 42.90 -20.42 9.34
CA PRO A 34 43.44 -21.77 9.58
C PRO A 34 42.38 -22.70 10.19
N SER A 35 42.37 -23.92 9.66
CA SER A 35 41.28 -24.91 9.71
C SER A 35 41.00 -25.60 11.05
N ASN A 36 41.66 -25.29 12.17
CA ASN A 36 41.64 -26.16 13.33
C ASN A 36 40.93 -25.69 14.61
N ILE A 37 40.38 -24.46 14.67
CA ILE A 37 39.73 -23.98 15.90
C ILE A 37 38.31 -23.42 15.65
N LEU A 38 37.97 -23.15 14.40
CA LEU A 38 36.68 -22.54 14.06
C LEU A 38 35.64 -23.55 13.54
N SER A 39 36.04 -24.75 13.14
CA SER A 39 35.19 -25.66 12.36
C SER A 39 33.98 -26.19 13.13
N GLU A 40 34.10 -26.56 14.39
CA GLU A 40 32.97 -27.15 15.13
C GLU A 40 31.95 -26.12 15.62
N LYS A 41 32.41 -24.97 16.13
CA LYS A 41 31.49 -23.93 16.62
C LYS A 41 30.77 -23.21 15.48
N ILE A 42 31.48 -22.94 14.38
CA ILE A 42 30.85 -22.36 13.17
C ILE A 42 30.00 -23.39 12.46
N ALA A 43 30.40 -24.65 12.37
CA ALA A 43 29.56 -25.70 11.81
C ALA A 43 28.28 -25.89 12.62
N ARG A 44 28.36 -25.89 13.96
CA ARG A 44 27.19 -25.96 14.84
C ARG A 44 26.31 -24.69 14.72
N PHE A 45 26.90 -23.50 14.59
CA PHE A 45 26.18 -22.26 14.41
C PHE A 45 25.50 -22.19 13.04
N VAL A 46 26.20 -22.61 11.97
CA VAL A 46 25.63 -22.68 10.60
C VAL A 46 24.60 -23.80 10.51
N GLN A 47 24.83 -24.94 11.17
CA GLN A 47 23.86 -26.03 11.19
C GLN A 47 22.63 -25.69 12.03
N PHE A 48 22.78 -24.96 13.15
CA PHE A 48 21.71 -24.44 13.97
C PHE A 48 20.91 -23.39 13.20
N ASN A 49 21.55 -22.40 12.57
CA ASN A 49 20.88 -21.41 11.73
C ASN A 49 20.24 -22.01 10.47
N ARG A 50 20.84 -23.03 9.86
CA ARG A 50 20.27 -23.76 8.72
C ARG A 50 19.05 -24.57 9.16
N GLN A 51 19.08 -25.17 10.32
CA GLN A 51 17.95 -25.92 10.88
C GLN A 51 16.83 -24.99 11.32
N GLU A 52 17.14 -23.84 11.93
CA GLU A 52 16.18 -22.77 12.22
C GLU A 52 15.60 -22.15 10.95
N TYR A 53 16.41 -21.93 9.91
CA TYR A 53 15.97 -21.47 8.60
C TYR A 53 15.07 -22.49 7.89
N LEU A 54 15.41 -23.78 7.91
CA LEU A 54 14.59 -24.86 7.36
C LEU A 54 13.30 -25.08 8.17
N MET A 55 13.39 -24.99 9.51
CA MET A 55 12.20 -25.02 10.39
C MET A 55 11.33 -23.78 10.20
N SER A 56 11.90 -22.61 9.88
CA SER A 56 11.15 -21.40 9.57
C SER A 56 10.46 -21.45 8.19
N GLN A 57 10.93 -22.28 7.29
CA GLN A 57 10.33 -22.53 5.96
C GLN A 57 9.27 -23.63 5.99
N GLN A 58 9.29 -24.54 6.96
CA GLN A 58 8.17 -25.46 7.14
C GLN A 58 6.93 -24.66 7.57
N ILE A 59 5.97 -24.62 6.67
CA ILE A 59 4.67 -24.03 6.96
C ILE A 59 4.03 -24.89 8.06
N SER A 60 3.88 -24.33 9.29
CA SER A 60 3.21 -25.07 10.37
C SER A 60 1.80 -25.45 9.94
N ALA A 61 1.30 -26.61 10.38
CA ALA A 61 -0.03 -27.09 10.06
C ALA A 61 -1.11 -26.01 10.37
N LEU A 62 -0.93 -25.28 11.45
CA LEU A 62 -1.83 -24.19 11.83
C LEU A 62 -1.81 -23.00 10.85
N ARG A 63 -0.61 -22.65 10.36
CA ARG A 63 -0.47 -21.61 9.35
C ARG A 63 -1.10 -22.04 8.02
N GLN A 64 -0.90 -23.29 7.62
CA GLN A 64 -1.52 -23.82 6.40
C GLN A 64 -3.04 -23.80 6.52
N ARG A 65 -3.60 -24.28 7.64
CA ARG A 65 -5.04 -24.23 7.92
C ARG A 65 -5.59 -22.81 7.81
N MET A 66 -4.90 -21.81 8.36
CA MET A 66 -5.32 -20.41 8.23
C MET A 66 -5.31 -19.94 6.77
N ILE A 67 -4.32 -20.35 5.97
CA ILE A 67 -4.25 -20.02 4.53
C ILE A 67 -5.42 -20.67 3.79
N ASP A 68 -5.70 -21.94 4.06
CA ASP A 68 -6.80 -22.67 3.45
C ASP A 68 -8.17 -22.05 3.79
N ASP A 69 -8.37 -21.69 5.06
CA ASP A 69 -9.56 -20.98 5.53
C ASP A 69 -9.78 -19.63 4.81
N MET A 70 -8.69 -18.91 4.53
CA MET A 70 -8.74 -17.65 3.76
C MET A 70 -9.00 -17.90 2.28
N THR A 71 -8.45 -18.97 1.73
CA THR A 71 -8.61 -19.35 0.32
C THR A 71 -10.05 -19.78 0.03
N ILE A 72 -10.66 -20.62 0.86
CA ILE A 72 -12.07 -20.99 0.79
C ILE A 72 -12.99 -19.77 0.78
N ARG A 73 -12.61 -18.70 1.51
CA ARG A 73 -13.37 -17.44 1.56
C ARG A 73 -12.98 -16.45 0.45
N ASN A 74 -12.18 -16.91 -0.51
CA ASN A 74 -11.75 -16.12 -1.66
C ASN A 74 -11.09 -14.78 -1.27
N MET A 75 -10.33 -14.79 -0.17
CA MET A 75 -9.58 -13.60 0.27
C MET A 75 -8.39 -13.34 -0.65
N SER A 76 -8.11 -12.06 -0.93
CA SER A 76 -7.01 -11.70 -1.83
C SER A 76 -5.65 -12.18 -1.29
N PRO A 77 -4.70 -12.57 -2.17
CA PRO A 77 -3.36 -13.00 -1.74
C PRO A 77 -2.62 -11.98 -0.87
N LEU A 78 -2.84 -10.68 -1.13
CA LEU A 78 -2.28 -9.61 -0.30
C LEU A 78 -2.87 -9.58 1.12
N THR A 79 -4.18 -9.83 1.24
CA THR A 79 -4.84 -9.93 2.55
C THR A 79 -4.34 -11.16 3.30
N GLN A 80 -4.21 -12.30 2.61
CA GLN A 80 -3.68 -13.54 3.19
C GLN A 80 -2.26 -13.32 3.74
N LYS A 81 -1.36 -12.73 2.92
CA LYS A 81 0.01 -12.39 3.36
C LYS A 81 0.02 -11.46 4.58
N ALA A 82 -0.84 -10.43 4.58
CA ALA A 82 -0.92 -9.48 5.69
C ALA A 82 -1.42 -10.15 6.98
N TYR A 83 -2.43 -11.02 6.89
CA TYR A 83 -3.00 -11.71 8.04
C TYR A 83 -2.04 -12.75 8.62
N VAL A 84 -1.40 -13.57 7.78
CA VAL A 84 -0.37 -14.52 8.21
C VAL A 84 0.79 -13.79 8.89
N ARG A 85 1.23 -12.66 8.32
CA ARG A 85 2.29 -11.84 8.92
C ARG A 85 1.89 -11.29 10.30
N ALA A 86 0.64 -10.84 10.46
CA ALA A 86 0.15 -10.32 11.73
C ALA A 86 0.14 -11.39 12.82
N VAL A 87 -0.37 -12.61 12.51
CA VAL A 87 -0.40 -13.74 13.46
C VAL A 87 1.03 -14.21 13.77
N LYS A 88 1.94 -14.27 12.76
CA LYS A 88 3.36 -14.59 12.97
C LYS A 88 4.03 -13.59 13.92
N ASN A 89 3.79 -12.30 13.74
CA ASN A 89 4.37 -11.26 14.60
C ASN A 89 3.82 -11.34 16.04
N PHE A 90 2.54 -11.66 16.18
CA PHE A 90 1.90 -11.89 17.49
C PHE A 90 2.52 -13.08 18.22
N SER A 91 2.65 -14.23 17.56
CA SER A 91 3.30 -15.43 18.10
C SER A 91 4.76 -15.16 18.49
N ARG A 92 5.50 -14.43 17.64
CA ARG A 92 6.90 -14.08 17.90
C ARG A 92 7.05 -13.17 19.11
N HIS A 93 6.12 -12.25 19.34
CA HIS A 93 6.18 -11.31 20.47
C HIS A 93 6.16 -12.05 21.82
N PHE A 94 5.39 -13.13 21.92
CA PHE A 94 5.27 -13.94 23.15
C PHE A 94 6.15 -15.20 23.13
N ALA A 95 6.88 -15.47 22.06
CA ALA A 95 7.66 -16.70 21.85
C ALA A 95 6.83 -17.99 22.09
N LYS A 96 5.52 -17.93 21.82
CA LYS A 96 4.57 -19.04 22.02
C LYS A 96 3.76 -19.30 20.76
N SER A 97 3.25 -20.53 20.62
CA SER A 97 2.31 -20.85 19.54
C SER A 97 1.02 -20.04 19.68
N PRO A 98 0.48 -19.47 18.59
CA PRO A 98 -0.64 -18.53 18.67
C PRO A 98 -1.96 -19.17 19.15
N ASP A 99 -2.11 -20.48 19.10
CA ASP A 99 -3.26 -21.23 19.63
C ASP A 99 -3.27 -21.33 21.16
N GLN A 100 -2.09 -21.19 21.79
CA GLN A 100 -1.91 -21.17 23.24
C GLN A 100 -2.10 -19.77 23.86
N LEU A 101 -2.16 -18.74 23.01
CA LEU A 101 -2.32 -17.36 23.45
C LEU A 101 -3.79 -17.05 23.72
N THR A 102 -4.05 -16.28 24.79
CA THR A 102 -5.38 -15.92 25.25
C THR A 102 -5.76 -14.50 24.84
N PHE A 103 -6.98 -14.08 25.19
CA PHE A 103 -7.42 -12.71 25.00
C PHE A 103 -6.52 -11.68 25.72
N GLU A 104 -6.03 -11.99 26.92
CA GLU A 104 -5.13 -11.07 27.62
C GLU A 104 -3.83 -10.82 26.86
N HIS A 105 -3.26 -11.83 26.21
CA HIS A 105 -2.11 -11.65 25.33
C HIS A 105 -2.45 -10.76 24.12
N VAL A 106 -3.67 -10.85 23.57
CA VAL A 106 -4.11 -9.95 22.48
C VAL A 106 -4.19 -8.50 22.97
N ARG A 107 -4.71 -8.29 24.20
CA ARG A 107 -4.80 -6.96 24.82
C ARG A 107 -3.41 -6.37 25.05
N GLU A 108 -2.49 -7.12 25.62
CA GLU A 108 -1.09 -6.73 25.82
C GLU A 108 -0.40 -6.40 24.51
N TYR A 109 -0.54 -7.27 23.50
CA TYR A 109 0.03 -7.03 22.18
C TYR A 109 -0.51 -5.77 21.52
N ARG A 110 -1.80 -5.48 21.68
CA ARG A 110 -2.39 -4.24 21.17
C ARG A 110 -1.78 -2.99 21.82
N LEU A 111 -1.56 -3.02 23.14
CA LEU A 111 -0.89 -1.95 23.87
C LEU A 111 0.56 -1.79 23.38
N HIS A 112 1.27 -2.90 23.22
CA HIS A 112 2.62 -2.91 22.63
C HIS A 112 2.66 -2.29 21.22
N LEU A 113 1.71 -2.61 20.35
CA LEU A 113 1.65 -1.98 19.02
C LEU A 113 1.42 -0.47 19.13
N GLY A 114 0.62 -0.02 20.07
CA GLY A 114 0.38 1.39 20.37
C GLY A 114 1.63 2.11 20.88
N SER A 115 2.33 1.52 21.84
CA SER A 115 3.57 2.09 22.39
C SER A 115 4.69 2.23 21.34
N ARG A 116 4.67 1.39 20.30
CA ARG A 116 5.56 1.51 19.14
C ARG A 116 5.17 2.61 18.14
N GLY A 117 4.15 3.39 18.43
CA GLY A 117 3.69 4.48 17.55
C GLY A 117 2.93 4.03 16.30
N LEU A 118 2.42 2.78 16.25
CA LEU A 118 1.61 2.36 15.12
C LEU A 118 0.27 3.09 15.09
N GLY A 119 -0.10 3.62 13.92
CA GLY A 119 -1.40 4.25 13.73
C GLY A 119 -2.57 3.26 13.87
N VAL A 120 -3.74 3.76 14.26
CA VAL A 120 -4.96 2.98 14.52
C VAL A 120 -5.32 2.03 13.36
N GLN A 121 -5.08 2.43 12.11
CA GLN A 121 -5.35 1.57 10.95
C GLN A 121 -4.47 0.31 10.93
N ALA A 122 -3.17 0.46 11.22
CA ALA A 122 -2.24 -0.66 11.27
C ALA A 122 -2.57 -1.59 12.45
N ILE A 123 -2.92 -1.02 13.62
CA ILE A 123 -3.38 -1.79 14.78
C ILE A 123 -4.66 -2.56 14.42
N ASN A 124 -5.66 -1.90 13.86
CA ASN A 124 -6.91 -2.54 13.46
C ASN A 124 -6.70 -3.67 12.43
N GLN A 125 -5.75 -3.52 11.50
CA GLN A 125 -5.42 -4.59 10.56
C GLN A 125 -4.88 -5.83 11.28
N ASN A 126 -4.00 -5.65 12.28
CA ASN A 126 -3.51 -6.75 13.11
C ASN A 126 -4.66 -7.39 13.92
N MET A 127 -5.52 -6.58 14.54
CA MET A 127 -6.67 -7.07 15.29
C MET A 127 -7.68 -7.83 14.42
N CYS A 128 -7.93 -7.36 13.18
CA CYS A 128 -8.77 -8.10 12.21
C CYS A 128 -8.16 -9.46 11.84
N ALA A 129 -6.84 -9.54 11.70
CA ALA A 129 -6.15 -10.79 11.44
C ALA A 129 -6.28 -11.78 12.62
N LEU A 130 -6.12 -11.28 13.87
CA LEU A 130 -6.31 -12.09 15.06
C LEU A 130 -7.78 -12.51 15.25
N ARG A 131 -8.74 -11.62 14.99
CA ARG A 131 -10.17 -11.98 14.97
C ARG A 131 -10.45 -13.12 14.00
N PHE A 132 -9.93 -13.01 12.76
CA PHE A 132 -10.08 -14.07 11.77
C PHE A 132 -9.47 -15.38 12.27
N PHE A 133 -8.25 -15.35 12.78
CA PHE A 133 -7.52 -16.50 13.29
C PHE A 133 -8.27 -17.20 14.42
N TYR A 134 -8.68 -16.46 15.45
CA TYR A 134 -9.41 -17.04 16.59
C TYR A 134 -10.80 -17.57 16.17
N ARG A 135 -11.56 -16.77 15.42
CA ARG A 135 -12.93 -17.14 15.04
C ARG A 135 -12.98 -18.30 14.05
N THR A 136 -12.16 -18.21 13.00
CA THR A 136 -12.27 -19.09 11.83
C THR A 136 -11.34 -20.29 11.94
N THR A 137 -10.06 -20.04 12.21
CA THR A 137 -9.04 -21.10 12.20
C THR A 137 -9.06 -21.92 13.49
N LEU A 138 -9.27 -21.28 14.64
CA LEU A 138 -9.32 -21.97 15.94
C LEU A 138 -10.74 -22.32 16.41
N GLY A 139 -11.79 -21.78 15.81
CA GLY A 139 -13.17 -21.97 16.25
C GLY A 139 -13.52 -21.26 17.58
N LYS A 140 -12.65 -20.37 18.08
CA LYS A 140 -12.82 -19.65 19.36
C LYS A 140 -13.56 -18.33 19.15
N ALA A 141 -14.86 -18.37 18.81
CA ALA A 141 -15.66 -17.17 18.51
C ALA A 141 -15.72 -16.18 19.66
N ALA A 142 -15.89 -16.64 20.89
CA ALA A 142 -15.95 -15.77 22.08
C ALA A 142 -14.70 -14.91 22.25
N VAL A 143 -13.50 -15.45 22.02
CA VAL A 143 -12.25 -14.66 22.04
C VAL A 143 -12.22 -13.61 20.94
N SER A 144 -12.68 -13.98 19.75
CA SER A 144 -12.72 -13.05 18.60
C SER A 144 -13.64 -11.85 18.85
N GLU A 145 -14.77 -12.03 19.49
CA GLU A 145 -15.76 -10.98 19.80
C GLU A 145 -15.21 -9.96 20.78
N GLN A 146 -14.42 -10.40 21.75
CA GLN A 146 -13.80 -9.54 22.76
C GLN A 146 -12.67 -8.64 22.19
N ILE A 147 -12.06 -8.99 21.04
CA ILE A 147 -10.97 -8.20 20.47
C ILE A 147 -11.52 -6.85 19.95
N PRO A 148 -11.19 -5.70 20.59
CA PRO A 148 -11.75 -4.43 20.20
C PRO A 148 -11.03 -3.85 18.98
N LEU A 149 -11.78 -3.15 18.10
CA LEU A 149 -11.22 -2.33 17.06
C LEU A 149 -11.20 -0.86 17.48
N GLY A 150 -10.09 -0.17 17.25
CA GLY A 150 -9.98 1.26 17.50
C GLY A 150 -10.86 2.09 16.58
N ARG A 151 -11.47 3.14 17.09
CA ARG A 151 -12.21 4.12 16.29
C ARG A 151 -11.22 4.83 15.35
N ARG A 152 -11.54 4.85 14.04
CA ARG A 152 -10.72 5.57 13.06
C ARG A 152 -11.05 7.05 13.10
N PRO A 153 -10.05 7.94 13.09
CA PRO A 153 -10.32 9.35 12.82
C PRO A 153 -10.99 9.49 11.45
N ASP A 154 -12.04 10.26 11.37
CA ASP A 154 -12.72 10.58 10.09
C ASP A 154 -12.08 11.82 9.46
N ALA A 155 -10.78 11.71 9.15
CA ALA A 155 -10.05 12.77 8.49
C ALA A 155 -10.47 12.85 7.02
N LEU A 156 -10.68 14.07 6.56
CA LEU A 156 -10.95 14.34 5.14
C LEU A 156 -9.70 14.01 4.32
N PRO A 157 -9.86 13.34 3.16
CA PRO A 157 -8.72 13.05 2.29
C PRO A 157 -8.18 14.36 1.71
N PRO A 158 -6.86 14.50 1.53
CA PRO A 158 -6.29 15.65 0.84
C PRO A 158 -6.76 15.64 -0.63
N VAL A 159 -7.18 16.81 -1.10
CA VAL A 159 -7.57 17.07 -2.49
C VAL A 159 -6.65 18.14 -3.04
N LEU A 160 -6.14 17.91 -4.25
CA LEU A 160 -5.37 18.90 -5.00
C LEU A 160 -6.32 19.83 -5.75
N ALA A 161 -6.06 21.11 -5.73
CA ALA A 161 -6.72 22.07 -6.63
C ALA A 161 -6.25 21.81 -8.07
N ARG A 162 -6.96 22.35 -9.07
CA ARG A 162 -6.65 22.09 -10.49
C ARG A 162 -5.25 22.57 -10.87
N ASP A 163 -4.83 23.73 -10.38
CA ASP A 163 -3.49 24.27 -10.56
C ASP A 163 -2.42 23.41 -9.88
N GLU A 164 -2.70 22.85 -8.69
CA GLU A 164 -1.81 21.92 -8.00
C GLU A 164 -1.64 20.61 -8.79
N VAL A 165 -2.73 20.08 -9.38
CA VAL A 165 -2.65 18.91 -10.27
C VAL A 165 -1.80 19.21 -11.49
N GLU A 166 -1.96 20.38 -12.10
CA GLU A 166 -1.17 20.78 -13.26
C GLU A 166 0.32 20.90 -12.92
N ARG A 167 0.66 21.58 -11.80
CA ARG A 167 2.03 21.67 -11.30
C ARG A 167 2.63 20.29 -11.02
N PHE A 168 1.87 19.42 -10.37
CA PHE A 168 2.28 18.05 -10.10
C PHE A 168 2.61 17.29 -11.39
N LEU A 169 1.71 17.31 -12.39
CA LEU A 169 1.91 16.60 -13.65
C LEU A 169 3.09 17.16 -14.46
N LYS A 170 3.33 18.48 -14.43
CA LYS A 170 4.48 19.12 -15.07
C LYS A 170 5.80 18.75 -14.38
N ALA A 171 5.80 18.52 -13.08
CA ALA A 171 6.98 18.15 -12.30
C ALA A 171 7.45 16.70 -12.55
N VAL A 172 6.63 15.85 -13.17
CA VAL A 172 7.02 14.48 -13.53
C VAL A 172 7.88 14.52 -14.78
N SER A 173 9.18 14.27 -14.67
CA SER A 173 10.13 14.28 -15.80
C SER A 173 9.96 13.08 -16.74
N ASP A 174 9.75 11.90 -16.16
CA ASP A 174 9.60 10.66 -16.93
C ASP A 174 8.25 10.60 -17.66
N LEU A 175 8.29 10.33 -18.96
CA LEU A 175 7.12 10.33 -19.85
C LEU A 175 6.12 9.23 -19.48
N GLU A 176 6.61 8.05 -19.12
CA GLU A 176 5.76 6.91 -18.77
C GLU A 176 5.02 7.17 -17.45
N PHE A 177 5.73 7.59 -16.41
CA PHE A 177 5.11 7.94 -15.13
C PHE A 177 4.15 9.12 -15.26
N ARG A 178 4.52 10.15 -16.04
CA ARG A 178 3.64 11.29 -16.31
C ARG A 178 2.34 10.84 -16.97
N THR A 179 2.43 10.01 -18.00
CA THR A 179 1.26 9.48 -18.73
C THR A 179 0.41 8.60 -17.80
N ALA A 180 1.03 7.79 -16.93
CA ALA A 180 0.31 6.98 -15.95
C ALA A 180 -0.46 7.86 -14.94
N PHE A 181 0.14 8.94 -14.43
CA PHE A 181 -0.55 9.86 -13.52
C PHE A 181 -1.66 10.64 -14.19
N VAL A 182 -1.45 11.10 -15.43
CA VAL A 182 -2.51 11.71 -16.23
C VAL A 182 -3.69 10.75 -16.39
N THR A 183 -3.41 9.50 -16.74
CA THR A 183 -4.45 8.46 -16.89
C THR A 183 -5.19 8.18 -15.58
N ILE A 184 -4.47 8.11 -14.45
CA ILE A 184 -5.07 7.94 -13.13
C ILE A 184 -6.00 9.10 -12.78
N TYR A 185 -5.56 10.33 -13.03
CA TYR A 185 -6.37 11.52 -12.74
C TYR A 185 -7.55 11.65 -13.70
N ALA A 186 -7.36 11.45 -15.00
CA ALA A 186 -8.40 11.65 -16.01
C ALA A 186 -9.52 10.58 -15.96
N ALA A 187 -9.20 9.35 -15.53
CA ALA A 187 -10.15 8.24 -15.49
C ALA A 187 -10.46 7.73 -14.06
N GLY A 188 -9.93 8.38 -13.03
CA GLY A 188 -10.18 8.02 -11.64
C GLY A 188 -9.71 6.63 -11.23
N LEU A 189 -8.62 6.13 -11.81
CA LEU A 189 -8.16 4.76 -11.61
C LEU A 189 -7.50 4.55 -10.23
N ARG A 190 -7.60 3.32 -9.71
CA ARG A 190 -6.73 2.88 -8.61
C ARG A 190 -5.31 2.64 -9.16
N VAL A 191 -4.30 2.83 -8.32
CA VAL A 191 -2.91 2.56 -8.73
C VAL A 191 -2.71 1.15 -9.29
N SER A 192 -3.34 0.15 -8.68
CA SER A 192 -3.28 -1.24 -9.15
C SER A 192 -4.01 -1.46 -10.47
N GLU A 193 -5.04 -0.69 -10.76
CA GLU A 193 -5.77 -0.73 -12.03
C GLU A 193 -4.92 -0.09 -13.13
N ALA A 194 -4.34 1.08 -12.86
CA ALA A 194 -3.51 1.79 -13.82
C ALA A 194 -2.28 0.98 -14.26
N VAL A 195 -1.55 0.36 -13.31
CA VAL A 195 -0.39 -0.47 -13.66
C VAL A 195 -0.77 -1.75 -14.42
N ALA A 196 -1.99 -2.25 -14.23
CA ALA A 196 -2.48 -3.46 -14.91
C ALA A 196 -3.10 -3.18 -16.29
N LEU A 197 -3.24 -1.92 -16.70
CA LEU A 197 -3.80 -1.57 -18.03
C LEU A 197 -2.98 -2.17 -19.14
N THR A 198 -3.68 -2.74 -20.13
CA THR A 198 -3.10 -3.18 -21.38
C THR A 198 -3.52 -2.24 -22.51
N ILE A 199 -2.81 -2.30 -23.63
CA ILE A 199 -3.16 -1.51 -24.83
C ILE A 199 -4.57 -1.84 -25.30
N LYS A 200 -4.98 -3.11 -25.18
CA LYS A 200 -6.32 -3.59 -25.58
C LYS A 200 -7.46 -3.06 -24.71
N ASP A 201 -7.14 -2.48 -23.55
CA ASP A 201 -8.15 -1.88 -22.66
C ASP A 201 -8.56 -0.47 -23.10
N ILE A 202 -7.83 0.13 -24.05
CA ILE A 202 -8.14 1.46 -24.60
C ILE A 202 -9.01 1.30 -25.84
N ASP A 203 -10.31 1.57 -25.69
CA ASP A 203 -11.27 1.55 -26.79
C ASP A 203 -11.47 2.98 -27.32
N SER A 204 -10.69 3.34 -28.33
CA SER A 204 -10.78 4.67 -28.93
C SER A 204 -12.01 4.86 -29.83
N ALA A 205 -12.68 3.78 -30.26
CA ALA A 205 -13.91 3.89 -31.05
C ALA A 205 -15.10 4.25 -30.16
N ARG A 206 -15.16 3.68 -28.95
CA ARG A 206 -16.23 3.94 -27.98
C ARG A 206 -15.86 5.04 -26.96
N MET A 207 -14.64 5.55 -27.03
CA MET A 207 -14.09 6.56 -26.09
C MET A 207 -14.19 6.12 -24.62
N VAL A 208 -13.80 4.87 -24.33
CA VAL A 208 -13.80 4.30 -23.00
C VAL A 208 -12.51 3.52 -22.71
N ILE A 209 -12.19 3.39 -21.42
CA ILE A 209 -11.14 2.50 -20.91
C ILE A 209 -11.82 1.34 -20.17
N HIS A 210 -11.49 0.12 -20.53
CA HIS A 210 -11.96 -1.08 -19.86
C HIS A 210 -11.09 -1.38 -18.64
N VAL A 211 -11.62 -1.24 -17.44
CA VAL A 211 -10.92 -1.57 -16.18
C VAL A 211 -11.30 -2.98 -15.75
N ARG A 212 -10.40 -3.93 -16.03
CA ARG A 212 -10.60 -5.35 -15.70
C ARG A 212 -10.32 -5.63 -14.24
N SER A 213 -11.05 -6.58 -13.67
CA SER A 213 -10.81 -7.15 -12.33
C SER A 213 -10.60 -6.10 -11.23
N GLY A 214 -11.38 -5.04 -11.23
CA GLY A 214 -11.41 -4.05 -10.16
C GLY A 214 -11.63 -4.70 -8.78
N LYS A 215 -11.61 -3.92 -7.70
CA LYS A 215 -11.83 -4.42 -6.34
C LYS A 215 -13.15 -5.22 -6.27
N GLY A 216 -13.04 -6.55 -6.02
CA GLY A 216 -14.17 -7.48 -5.99
C GLY A 216 -14.46 -8.16 -7.33
N ARG A 217 -13.51 -8.18 -8.27
CA ARG A 217 -13.58 -8.85 -9.57
C ARG A 217 -14.75 -8.39 -10.47
N LYS A 218 -15.15 -7.12 -10.35
CA LYS A 218 -16.14 -6.51 -11.25
C LYS A 218 -15.41 -5.61 -12.23
N ASP A 219 -15.63 -5.85 -13.50
CA ASP A 219 -15.16 -4.99 -14.59
C ASP A 219 -16.03 -3.75 -14.66
N ARG A 220 -15.46 -2.67 -15.17
CA ARG A 220 -16.18 -1.44 -15.45
C ARG A 220 -15.55 -0.68 -16.63
N TYR A 221 -16.31 0.15 -17.24
CA TYR A 221 -15.83 1.14 -18.20
C TYR A 221 -15.70 2.51 -17.52
N VAL A 222 -14.65 3.25 -17.89
CA VAL A 222 -14.46 4.63 -17.46
C VAL A 222 -14.22 5.51 -18.68
N MET A 223 -14.40 6.81 -18.55
CA MET A 223 -14.27 7.76 -19.65
C MET A 223 -12.85 7.82 -20.21
N LEU A 224 -12.75 7.96 -21.53
CA LEU A 224 -11.55 8.29 -22.27
C LEU A 224 -11.80 9.63 -22.98
N SER A 225 -11.31 10.74 -22.42
CA SER A 225 -11.45 12.04 -23.09
C SER A 225 -10.54 12.13 -24.31
N GLU A 226 -10.89 12.98 -25.27
CA GLU A 226 -10.07 13.23 -26.47
C GLU A 226 -8.66 13.67 -26.11
N GLN A 227 -8.53 14.53 -25.11
CA GLN A 227 -7.24 14.98 -24.58
C GLN A 227 -6.41 13.81 -24.05
N LEU A 228 -7.01 12.91 -23.24
CA LEU A 228 -6.31 11.73 -22.75
C LEU A 228 -5.91 10.81 -23.90
N LEU A 229 -6.80 10.57 -24.85
CA LEU A 229 -6.48 9.76 -26.02
C LEU A 229 -5.31 10.35 -26.82
N GLY A 230 -5.27 11.67 -26.99
CA GLY A 230 -4.15 12.38 -27.64
C GLY A 230 -2.82 12.14 -26.91
N ILE A 231 -2.82 12.25 -25.57
CA ILE A 231 -1.65 11.99 -24.73
C ILE A 231 -1.21 10.52 -24.83
N LEU A 232 -2.14 9.58 -24.75
CA LEU A 232 -1.85 8.15 -24.87
C LEU A 232 -1.29 7.78 -26.25
N ARG A 233 -1.80 8.39 -27.32
CA ARG A 233 -1.26 8.22 -28.68
C ARG A 233 0.14 8.79 -28.83
N ALA A 234 0.42 9.95 -28.23
CA ALA A 234 1.76 10.54 -28.23
C ALA A 234 2.74 9.63 -27.46
N TYR A 235 2.37 9.18 -26.27
CA TYR A 235 3.14 8.23 -25.48
C TYR A 235 3.40 6.93 -26.27
N TRP A 236 2.36 6.34 -26.87
CA TRP A 236 2.50 5.11 -27.64
C TRP A 236 3.47 5.24 -28.82
N ARG A 237 3.49 6.38 -29.50
CA ARG A 237 4.45 6.64 -30.60
C ARG A 237 5.90 6.63 -30.13
N CYS A 238 6.16 7.13 -28.92
CA CYS A 238 7.50 7.19 -28.34
C CYS A 238 7.92 5.85 -27.70
N ALA A 239 7.08 5.26 -26.85
CA ALA A 239 7.43 4.12 -26.02
C ALA A 239 7.16 2.76 -26.69
N ARG A 240 6.23 2.69 -27.67
CA ARG A 240 5.85 1.47 -28.40
C ARG A 240 5.61 0.26 -27.50
N PRO A 241 4.82 0.38 -26.42
CA PRO A 241 4.53 -0.74 -25.55
C PRO A 241 3.89 -1.90 -26.33
N GLN A 242 4.18 -3.16 -25.94
CA GLN A 242 3.70 -4.34 -26.66
C GLN A 242 2.43 -4.95 -26.05
N HIS A 243 2.33 -5.00 -24.74
CA HIS A 243 1.22 -5.63 -24.02
C HIS A 243 0.66 -4.71 -22.95
N PHE A 244 1.43 -4.45 -21.90
CA PHE A 244 1.03 -3.50 -20.86
C PHE A 244 1.14 -2.07 -21.39
N LEU A 245 0.19 -1.22 -21.03
CA LEU A 245 0.23 0.18 -21.40
C LEU A 245 1.46 0.88 -20.79
N PHE A 246 1.80 0.50 -19.55
CA PHE A 246 2.97 0.97 -18.81
C PHE A 246 3.84 -0.23 -18.45
N PRO A 247 4.80 -0.63 -19.31
CA PRO A 247 5.67 -1.77 -19.08
C PRO A 247 6.73 -1.46 -18.02
N GLY A 248 7.16 -2.47 -17.27
CA GLY A 248 8.30 -2.35 -16.37
C GLY A 248 9.64 -2.50 -17.12
N PRO A 249 10.75 -2.57 -16.37
CA PRO A 249 12.07 -2.89 -16.96
C PRO A 249 12.07 -4.21 -17.74
N ASP A 250 11.26 -5.18 -17.33
CA ASP A 250 10.92 -6.37 -18.12
C ASP A 250 9.60 -6.06 -18.84
N PRO A 251 9.59 -5.96 -20.18
CA PRO A 251 8.37 -5.63 -20.95
C PRO A 251 7.23 -6.64 -20.81
N ALA A 252 7.53 -7.87 -20.37
CA ALA A 252 6.53 -8.88 -20.06
C ALA A 252 5.77 -8.60 -18.74
N ARG A 253 6.21 -7.63 -17.96
CA ARG A 253 5.63 -7.23 -16.70
C ARG A 253 5.31 -5.74 -16.68
N PRO A 254 4.23 -5.32 -15.98
CA PRO A 254 3.92 -3.90 -15.84
C PRO A 254 4.88 -3.21 -14.87
N ILE A 255 4.92 -1.87 -14.91
CA ILE A 255 5.55 -1.08 -13.85
C ILE A 255 5.02 -1.49 -12.48
N THR A 256 5.84 -1.39 -11.46
CA THR A 256 5.41 -1.75 -10.12
C THR A 256 4.61 -0.62 -9.45
N VAL A 257 3.63 -0.99 -8.62
CA VAL A 257 2.92 -0.01 -7.77
C VAL A 257 3.92 0.81 -6.94
N ARG A 258 5.00 0.18 -6.49
CA ARG A 258 6.03 0.84 -5.66
C ARG A 258 6.82 1.89 -6.44
N SER A 259 7.19 1.62 -7.71
CA SER A 259 7.89 2.60 -8.54
C SER A 259 6.99 3.82 -8.80
N LEU A 260 5.71 3.60 -9.11
CA LEU A 260 4.75 4.68 -9.32
C LEU A 260 4.53 5.50 -8.03
N GLN A 261 4.44 4.85 -6.86
CA GLN A 261 4.34 5.55 -5.58
C GLN A 261 5.59 6.38 -5.25
N ARG A 262 6.79 5.87 -5.62
CA ARG A 262 8.03 6.61 -5.44
C ARG A 262 8.09 7.83 -6.36
N ALA A 263 7.75 7.67 -7.64
CA ALA A 263 7.69 8.77 -8.61
C ALA A 263 6.66 9.83 -8.18
N CYS A 264 5.52 9.42 -7.61
CA CYS A 264 4.50 10.33 -7.08
C CYS A 264 5.04 11.22 -5.95
N ARG A 265 5.81 10.66 -5.01
CA ARG A 265 6.40 11.46 -3.93
C ARG A 265 7.42 12.46 -4.47
N LEU A 266 8.32 12.01 -5.33
CA LEU A 266 9.33 12.88 -5.94
C LEU A 266 8.67 14.03 -6.72
N ALA A 267 7.63 13.75 -7.51
CA ALA A 267 6.90 14.76 -8.24
C ALA A 267 6.19 15.78 -7.33
N ALA A 268 5.62 15.33 -6.21
CA ALA A 268 4.99 16.22 -5.24
C ALA A 268 6.02 17.16 -4.56
N GLU A 269 7.18 16.63 -4.20
CA GLU A 269 8.31 17.40 -3.66
C GLU A 269 8.83 18.43 -4.69
N THR A 270 9.05 17.98 -5.94
CA THR A 270 9.51 18.87 -7.03
C THR A 270 8.48 19.96 -7.38
N ALA A 271 7.19 19.65 -7.27
CA ALA A 271 6.12 20.62 -7.52
C ALA A 271 5.92 21.63 -6.37
N GLY A 272 6.64 21.48 -5.25
CA GLY A 272 6.49 22.32 -4.05
C GLY A 272 5.08 22.23 -3.45
N LEU A 273 4.53 21.02 -3.34
CA LEU A 273 3.20 20.81 -2.76
C LEU A 273 3.31 20.54 -1.26
N ASP A 274 2.75 21.39 -0.43
CA ASP A 274 2.75 21.23 1.04
C ASP A 274 1.85 20.08 1.52
N LYS A 275 0.94 19.60 0.67
CA LYS A 275 0.02 18.50 0.96
C LYS A 275 0.72 17.16 0.83
N MET A 276 0.37 16.20 1.69
CA MET A 276 0.84 14.82 1.54
C MET A 276 0.17 14.16 0.32
N VAL A 277 0.84 14.22 -0.84
CA VAL A 277 0.33 13.69 -2.10
C VAL A 277 0.67 12.21 -2.23
N THR A 278 -0.33 11.42 -2.55
CA THR A 278 -0.21 10.01 -2.90
C THR A 278 -0.88 9.76 -4.25
N VAL A 279 -0.63 8.62 -4.88
CA VAL A 279 -1.36 8.25 -6.11
C VAL A 279 -2.88 8.22 -5.89
N HIS A 280 -3.32 7.88 -4.69
CA HIS A 280 -4.74 7.94 -4.31
C HIS A 280 -5.28 9.38 -4.23
N THR A 281 -4.44 10.36 -3.94
CA THR A 281 -4.82 11.77 -3.91
C THR A 281 -5.29 12.24 -5.29
N LEU A 282 -4.65 11.81 -6.38
CA LEU A 282 -5.09 12.12 -7.75
C LEU A 282 -6.51 11.60 -8.03
N ARG A 283 -6.79 10.38 -7.61
CA ARG A 283 -8.13 9.79 -7.74
C ARG A 283 -9.16 10.51 -6.84
N HIS A 284 -8.78 10.95 -5.65
CA HIS A 284 -9.64 11.76 -4.79
C HIS A 284 -9.95 13.11 -5.42
N SER A 285 -8.92 13.76 -6.00
CA SER A 285 -9.09 15.03 -6.72
C SER A 285 -9.99 14.88 -7.94
N PHE A 286 -9.84 13.81 -8.73
CA PHE A 286 -10.77 13.50 -9.83
C PHE A 286 -12.22 13.43 -9.36
N ALA A 287 -12.49 12.66 -8.31
CA ALA A 287 -13.85 12.50 -7.80
C ALA A 287 -14.44 13.81 -7.27
N THR A 288 -13.64 14.59 -6.55
CA THR A 288 -14.06 15.89 -6.02
C THR A 288 -14.31 16.88 -7.15
N HIS A 289 -13.43 16.94 -8.16
CA HIS A 289 -13.59 17.84 -9.30
C HIS A 289 -14.81 17.51 -10.17
N LEU A 290 -15.15 16.21 -10.33
CA LEU A 290 -16.41 15.83 -10.98
C LEU A 290 -17.63 16.27 -10.18
N LEU A 291 -17.62 16.11 -8.87
CA LEU A 291 -18.70 16.56 -8.01
C LEU A 291 -18.86 18.07 -8.04
N GLU A 292 -17.76 18.83 -8.08
CA GLU A 292 -17.74 20.28 -8.23
C GLU A 292 -18.23 20.75 -9.62
N GLN A 293 -18.19 19.87 -10.61
CA GLN A 293 -18.80 20.09 -11.94
C GLN A 293 -20.29 19.74 -11.98
N GLY A 294 -20.87 19.29 -10.86
CA GLY A 294 -22.28 18.92 -10.76
C GLY A 294 -22.61 17.50 -11.22
N VAL A 295 -21.60 16.64 -11.42
CA VAL A 295 -21.83 15.23 -11.78
C VAL A 295 -22.46 14.50 -10.61
N ASP A 296 -23.51 13.72 -10.88
CA ASP A 296 -24.22 12.96 -9.88
C ASP A 296 -23.31 11.99 -9.12
N ILE A 297 -23.49 11.90 -7.81
CA ILE A 297 -22.66 11.09 -6.91
C ILE A 297 -22.73 9.59 -7.22
N HIS A 298 -23.85 9.09 -7.76
CA HIS A 298 -24.01 7.70 -8.17
C HIS A 298 -23.19 7.40 -9.43
N VAL A 299 -23.18 8.34 -10.39
CA VAL A 299 -22.32 8.24 -11.58
C VAL A 299 -20.83 8.20 -11.17
N ILE A 300 -20.42 9.07 -10.22
CA ILE A 300 -19.07 9.06 -9.68
C ILE A 300 -18.78 7.75 -8.95
N GLN A 301 -19.75 7.20 -8.21
CA GLN A 301 -19.61 5.89 -7.55
C GLN A 301 -19.34 4.78 -8.55
N ASP A 302 -20.05 4.73 -9.65
CA ASP A 302 -19.92 3.72 -10.70
C ASP A 302 -18.58 3.86 -11.43
N LEU A 303 -18.19 5.08 -11.82
CA LEU A 303 -16.89 5.36 -12.43
C LEU A 303 -15.72 4.90 -11.52
N LEU A 304 -15.85 5.14 -10.22
CA LEU A 304 -14.84 4.71 -9.25
C LEU A 304 -14.92 3.21 -8.91
N GLY A 305 -16.02 2.54 -9.21
CA GLY A 305 -16.27 1.15 -8.81
C GLY A 305 -16.26 0.99 -7.29
N HIS A 306 -17.02 1.84 -6.59
CA HIS A 306 -17.24 1.75 -5.15
C HIS A 306 -18.47 0.88 -4.86
N ARG A 307 -18.32 -0.15 -4.01
CA ARG A 307 -19.44 -1.02 -3.61
C ARG A 307 -20.47 -0.31 -2.72
N HIS A 308 -20.03 0.69 -1.95
CA HIS A 308 -20.84 1.40 -0.98
C HIS A 308 -20.75 2.89 -1.22
N ILE A 309 -21.89 3.55 -1.25
CA ILE A 309 -22.03 5.02 -1.41
C ILE A 309 -21.21 5.80 -0.38
N ASN A 310 -21.09 5.29 0.84
CA ASN A 310 -20.30 5.91 1.91
C ASN A 310 -18.83 6.17 1.52
N SER A 311 -18.28 5.39 0.57
CA SER A 311 -16.93 5.61 0.06
C SER A 311 -16.87 6.83 -0.87
N THR A 312 -17.97 7.15 -1.55
CA THR A 312 -18.10 8.28 -2.48
C THR A 312 -18.61 9.52 -1.75
N ALA A 313 -19.53 9.35 -0.78
CA ALA A 313 -20.09 10.44 0.04
C ALA A 313 -19.02 11.29 0.76
N ARG A 314 -17.83 10.71 0.97
CA ARG A 314 -16.68 11.44 1.53
C ARG A 314 -16.23 12.62 0.67
N TYR A 315 -16.42 12.54 -0.64
CA TYR A 315 -16.05 13.62 -1.57
C TYR A 315 -17.00 14.82 -1.47
N ALA A 316 -18.26 14.59 -1.13
CA ALA A 316 -19.22 15.67 -0.89
C ALA A 316 -18.79 16.63 0.24
N ARG A 317 -18.06 16.09 1.24
CA ARG A 317 -17.55 16.90 2.37
C ARG A 317 -16.37 17.81 2.00
N VAL A 318 -15.71 17.58 0.87
CA VAL A 318 -14.54 18.34 0.43
C VAL A 318 -14.78 19.12 -0.85
N ALA A 319 -15.96 19.01 -1.47
CA ALA A 319 -16.35 19.74 -2.66
C ALA A 319 -16.72 21.19 -2.30
N ILE A 320 -15.73 22.05 -2.20
CA ILE A 320 -15.89 23.45 -1.73
C ILE A 320 -16.75 24.27 -2.70
N ASN A 321 -16.61 24.06 -4.01
CA ASN A 321 -17.39 24.81 -5.01
C ASN A 321 -18.88 24.50 -4.91
N THR A 322 -19.26 23.26 -4.63
CA THR A 322 -20.65 22.88 -4.38
C THR A 322 -21.20 23.60 -3.15
N ILE A 323 -20.41 23.70 -2.06
CA ILE A 323 -20.80 24.42 -0.85
C ILE A 323 -20.96 25.92 -1.13
N ARG A 324 -20.06 26.53 -1.92
CA ARG A 324 -20.12 27.95 -2.29
C ARG A 324 -21.32 28.32 -3.14
N GLN A 325 -21.88 27.37 -3.89
CA GLN A 325 -23.08 27.59 -4.72
C GLN A 325 -24.38 27.52 -3.92
N ILE A 326 -24.34 27.00 -2.69
CA ILE A 326 -25.52 26.98 -1.81
C ILE A 326 -25.74 28.39 -1.26
N LYS A 327 -26.89 28.97 -1.62
CA LYS A 327 -27.33 30.24 -1.03
C LYS A 327 -27.71 30.01 0.43
N SER A 328 -27.20 30.85 1.30
CA SER A 328 -27.56 30.78 2.72
C SER A 328 -29.08 31.05 2.87
N PRO A 329 -29.79 30.32 3.74
CA PRO A 329 -31.16 30.72 4.10
C PRO A 329 -31.26 32.18 4.57
N LEU A 330 -30.18 32.71 5.12
CA LEU A 330 -30.08 34.12 5.53
C LEU A 330 -30.23 35.08 4.33
N ASP A 331 -29.70 34.69 3.15
CA ASP A 331 -29.79 35.54 1.93
C ASP A 331 -31.22 35.69 1.41
N ALA A 332 -32.14 34.82 1.85
CA ALA A 332 -33.55 34.86 1.54
C ALA A 332 -34.33 35.72 2.56
N LEU A 333 -33.70 36.13 3.66
CA LEU A 333 -34.34 36.96 4.71
C LEU A 333 -34.05 38.45 4.45
N ASN A 334 -35.09 39.26 4.54
CA ASN A 334 -34.98 40.71 4.42
C ASN A 334 -34.73 41.36 5.80
N ILE A 335 -33.59 41.13 6.39
CA ILE A 335 -33.21 41.60 7.75
C ILE A 335 -32.47 42.94 7.79
N GLY A 336 -32.54 43.71 6.71
CA GLY A 336 -31.91 45.04 6.67
C GLY A 336 -30.35 44.95 6.54
N LYS A 337 -29.74 46.11 6.25
CA LYS A 337 -28.28 46.20 6.20
C LYS A 337 -27.68 46.03 7.61
N PRO A 338 -26.54 45.35 7.76
CA PRO A 338 -25.82 45.30 9.03
C PRO A 338 -25.52 46.74 9.51
N PRO A 339 -25.55 47.00 10.84
CA PRO A 339 -25.17 48.29 11.35
C PRO A 339 -23.75 48.65 10.90
N PRO A 340 -23.45 49.92 10.60
CA PRO A 340 -22.09 50.35 10.27
C PRO A 340 -21.17 50.02 11.42
N ALA A 341 -19.95 49.55 11.10
CA ALA A 341 -18.92 49.19 12.07
C ALA A 341 -18.42 50.44 12.80
#